data_319c07b8153b9cb410d9e13e352a27a9
#
_entry.id   319c07b8153b9cb410d9e13e352a27a9
#
_cell.length_a   1.000
_cell.length_b   1.000
_cell.length_c   1.000
_cell.angle_alpha   90.00
_cell.angle_beta   90.00
_cell.angle_gamma   90.00
#
_symmetry.space_group_name_H-M   'P 1'
#
loop_
_entity.id
_entity.type
_entity.pdbx_description
1 polymer ?
#
loop_
_entity_poly.entity_id
_entity_poly.type
_entity_poly.pdbx_seq_one_letter_code
_entity_poly.pdbx_strand_id
1 'polypeptide(L)'
;MSFDPDQIQDALRKAWSLSTSSQWTANNPAAGQCNVTSLLVHELFGGDLLKTLLPAGDHFYNRIGGKRYDFTACQFVQPIAYLDILTNRADARSGATNDQLVEFRAAFQEYWTGPS
;
A
#
# COMPACT_ATOMS: atom_id res chain seq x y z
N MET A 1 4.69 19.39 -1.15
CA MET A 1 4.70 18.29 -0.16
C MET A 1 5.90 17.40 -0.42
N SER A 2 6.76 17.22 0.56
CA SER A 2 7.90 16.34 0.37
C SER A 2 7.50 14.88 0.56
N PHE A 3 8.04 14.01 -0.28
CA PHE A 3 7.79 12.58 -0.22
C PHE A 3 8.98 11.92 0.46
N ASP A 4 8.79 11.45 1.68
CA ASP A 4 9.82 10.75 2.45
C ASP A 4 9.41 9.28 2.61
N PRO A 5 9.97 8.37 1.79
CA PRO A 5 9.56 6.96 1.79
C PRO A 5 9.73 6.28 3.15
N ASP A 6 10.78 6.62 3.90
CA ASP A 6 11.04 5.96 5.18
C ASP A 6 10.02 6.37 6.24
N GLN A 7 9.65 7.65 6.31
CA GLN A 7 8.60 8.12 7.20
C GLN A 7 7.24 7.53 6.82
N ILE A 8 6.97 7.48 5.52
CA ILE A 8 5.72 6.92 5.01
C ILE A 8 5.63 5.44 5.35
N GLN A 9 6.71 4.67 5.12
CA GLN A 9 6.76 3.25 5.45
C GLN A 9 6.49 3.01 6.94
N ASP A 10 7.07 3.81 7.81
CA ASP A 10 6.88 3.67 9.25
C ASP A 10 5.42 3.94 9.65
N ALA A 11 4.82 5.00 9.12
CA ALA A 11 3.43 5.33 9.39
C ALA A 11 2.47 4.26 8.85
N LEU A 12 2.74 3.75 7.65
CA LEU A 12 1.92 2.67 7.06
C LEU A 12 1.96 1.42 7.93
N ARG A 13 3.16 1.04 8.39
CA ARG A 13 3.32 -0.15 9.24
C ARG A 13 2.49 -0.03 10.52
N LYS A 14 2.47 1.14 11.13
CA LYS A 14 1.70 1.38 12.35
C LYS A 14 0.20 1.41 12.08
N ALA A 15 -0.20 1.78 10.87
CA ALA A 15 -1.61 1.90 10.48
C ALA A 15 -2.25 0.56 10.09
N TRP A 16 -1.45 -0.42 9.64
CA TRP A 16 -1.99 -1.73 9.24
C TRP A 16 -2.57 -2.47 10.44
N SER A 17 -3.74 -3.11 10.23
CA SER A 17 -4.44 -3.86 11.27
C SER A 17 -5.43 -4.84 10.64
N LEU A 18 -6.13 -5.61 11.47
CA LEU A 18 -7.23 -6.45 11.00
C LEU A 18 -8.37 -5.63 10.38
N SER A 19 -8.51 -4.36 10.77
CA SER A 19 -9.51 -3.47 10.17
C SER A 19 -9.16 -3.05 8.75
N THR A 20 -7.89 -3.18 8.34
CA THR A 20 -7.43 -2.79 7.01
C THR A 20 -7.16 -3.99 6.10
N SER A 21 -6.95 -5.17 6.65
CA SER A 21 -6.86 -6.44 5.92
C SER A 21 -7.15 -7.61 6.86
N SER A 22 -8.02 -8.52 6.41
CA SER A 22 -8.34 -9.73 7.17
C SER A 22 -7.15 -10.69 7.29
N GLN A 23 -6.11 -10.50 6.48
CA GLN A 23 -4.90 -11.34 6.50
C GLN A 23 -3.83 -10.82 7.46
N TRP A 24 -4.06 -9.69 8.12
CA TRP A 24 -3.10 -9.08 9.03
C TRP A 24 -2.74 -10.03 10.19
N THR A 25 -1.44 -10.13 10.48
CA THR A 25 -0.94 -10.77 11.70
C THR A 25 0.16 -9.90 12.29
N ALA A 26 0.43 -10.06 13.59
CA ALA A 26 1.51 -9.32 14.25
C ALA A 26 2.88 -9.66 13.65
N ASN A 27 3.06 -10.89 13.15
CA ASN A 27 4.32 -11.33 12.54
C ASN A 27 4.45 -10.90 11.07
N ASN A 28 3.33 -10.60 10.41
CA ASN A 28 3.32 -10.14 9.01
C ASN A 28 2.24 -9.09 8.82
N PRO A 29 2.44 -7.88 9.37
CA PRO A 29 1.41 -6.83 9.33
C PRO A 29 1.08 -6.34 7.93
N ALA A 30 1.98 -6.51 6.96
CA ALA A 30 1.74 -6.11 5.58
C ALA A 30 0.89 -7.11 4.78
N ALA A 31 0.57 -8.28 5.33
CA ALA A 31 -0.18 -9.32 4.62
C ALA A 31 -1.55 -8.81 4.16
N GLY A 32 -1.81 -8.92 2.85
CA GLY A 32 -3.07 -8.49 2.25
C GLY A 32 -3.29 -6.98 2.19
N GLN A 33 -2.30 -6.17 2.51
CA GLN A 33 -2.43 -4.71 2.61
C GLN A 33 -2.14 -3.97 1.30
N CYS A 34 -1.77 -4.66 0.22
CA CYS A 34 -1.30 -3.98 -0.99
C CYS A 34 -2.36 -3.09 -1.64
N ASN A 35 -3.63 -3.50 -1.61
CA ASN A 35 -4.71 -2.72 -2.22
C ASN A 35 -4.94 -1.40 -1.46
N VAL A 36 -5.19 -1.46 -0.15
CA VAL A 36 -5.45 -0.25 0.63
C VAL A 36 -4.22 0.67 0.65
N THR A 37 -3.02 0.09 0.73
CA THR A 37 -1.78 0.87 0.81
C THR A 37 -1.52 1.61 -0.50
N SER A 38 -1.57 0.91 -1.64
CA SER A 38 -1.32 1.54 -2.94
C SER A 38 -2.36 2.61 -3.26
N LEU A 39 -3.62 2.41 -2.88
CA LEU A 39 -4.67 3.39 -3.08
C LEU A 39 -4.45 4.66 -2.25
N LEU A 40 -4.10 4.51 -0.97
CA LEU A 40 -3.85 5.66 -0.11
C LEU A 40 -2.61 6.44 -0.55
N VAL A 41 -1.53 5.75 -0.89
CA VAL A 41 -0.31 6.40 -1.38
C VAL A 41 -0.60 7.17 -2.67
N HIS A 42 -1.37 6.58 -3.58
CA HIS A 42 -1.78 7.26 -4.81
C HIS A 42 -2.64 8.51 -4.52
N GLU A 43 -3.56 8.40 -3.57
CA GLU A 43 -4.42 9.53 -3.18
C GLU A 43 -3.60 10.70 -2.64
N LEU A 44 -2.59 10.41 -1.81
CA LEU A 44 -1.83 11.45 -1.10
C LEU A 44 -0.66 12.01 -1.91
N PHE A 45 -0.01 11.18 -2.72
CA PHE A 45 1.24 11.54 -3.38
C PHE A 45 1.19 11.51 -4.90
N GLY A 46 0.10 11.02 -5.49
CA GLY A 46 -0.05 10.95 -6.94
C GLY A 46 0.78 9.84 -7.58
N GLY A 47 1.24 10.08 -8.79
CA GLY A 47 2.01 9.10 -9.55
C GLY A 47 1.14 8.04 -10.20
N ASP A 48 1.70 6.85 -10.39
CA ASP A 48 1.04 5.73 -11.05
C ASP A 48 0.74 4.59 -10.09
N LEU A 49 -0.35 3.87 -10.36
CA LEU A 49 -0.63 2.58 -9.75
C LEU A 49 -0.08 1.50 -10.67
N LEU A 50 0.68 0.58 -10.10
CA LEU A 50 1.28 -0.55 -10.80
C LEU A 50 0.82 -1.85 -10.19
N LYS A 51 0.90 -2.95 -10.96
CA LYS A 51 0.68 -4.28 -10.43
C LYS A 51 1.58 -5.32 -11.05
N THR A 52 1.73 -6.43 -10.34
CA THR A 52 2.41 -7.63 -10.80
C THR A 52 1.46 -8.80 -10.61
N LEU A 53 1.36 -9.68 -11.61
CA LEU A 53 0.51 -10.86 -11.54
C LEU A 53 1.26 -11.95 -10.78
N LEU A 54 0.70 -12.40 -9.66
CA LEU A 54 1.25 -13.49 -8.84
C LEU A 54 0.25 -14.64 -8.77
N PRO A 55 0.71 -15.87 -8.45
CA PRO A 55 -0.20 -17.03 -8.38
C PRO A 55 -1.36 -16.84 -7.40
N ALA A 56 -1.14 -16.12 -6.31
CA ALA A 56 -2.17 -15.86 -5.29
C ALA A 56 -3.08 -14.69 -5.64
N GLY A 57 -2.80 -13.94 -6.70
CA GLY A 57 -3.57 -12.77 -7.12
C GLY A 57 -2.67 -11.60 -7.49
N ASP A 58 -3.28 -10.51 -7.92
CA ASP A 58 -2.54 -9.32 -8.31
C ASP A 58 -1.96 -8.61 -7.09
N HIS A 59 -0.70 -8.20 -7.19
CA HIS A 59 0.00 -7.43 -6.16
C HIS A 59 0.16 -5.99 -6.64
N PHE A 60 -0.38 -5.04 -5.87
CA PHE A 60 -0.43 -3.62 -6.23
C PHE A 60 0.64 -2.82 -5.49
N TYR A 61 1.20 -1.82 -6.18
CA TYR A 61 2.21 -0.92 -5.63
C TYR A 61 2.21 0.39 -6.42
N ASN A 62 3.21 1.24 -6.20
CA ASN A 62 3.20 2.61 -6.73
C ASN A 62 4.47 2.94 -7.51
N ARG A 63 4.35 3.93 -8.41
CA ARG A 63 5.49 4.60 -9.03
C ARG A 63 5.32 6.10 -8.84
N ILE A 64 6.29 6.74 -8.22
CA ILE A 64 6.25 8.17 -7.88
C ILE A 64 7.57 8.79 -8.34
N GLY A 65 7.49 9.86 -9.14
CA GLY A 65 8.69 10.48 -9.66
C GLY A 65 9.54 9.55 -10.52
N GLY A 66 8.90 8.59 -11.21
CA GLY A 66 9.59 7.63 -12.05
C GLY A 66 10.21 6.45 -11.32
N LYS A 67 10.04 6.37 -10.01
CA LYS A 67 10.63 5.31 -9.18
C LYS A 67 9.55 4.42 -8.58
N ARG A 68 9.78 3.09 -8.58
CA ARG A 68 8.88 2.11 -7.97
C ARG A 68 8.99 2.15 -6.45
N TYR A 69 7.82 2.14 -5.79
CA TYR A 69 7.71 2.00 -4.34
C TYR A 69 6.70 0.91 -4.03
N ASP A 70 7.16 -0.19 -3.43
CA ASP A 70 6.30 -1.26 -2.95
C ASP A 70 6.40 -1.30 -1.41
N PHE A 71 5.51 -0.55 -0.75
CA PHE A 71 5.53 -0.43 0.71
C PHE A 71 5.09 -1.70 1.42
N THR A 72 4.45 -2.63 0.72
CA THR A 72 4.03 -3.92 1.29
C THR A 72 4.93 -5.08 0.89
N ALA A 73 6.10 -4.81 0.30
CA ALA A 73 7.05 -5.85 -0.11
C ALA A 73 7.47 -6.76 1.06
N CYS A 74 7.46 -6.23 2.27
CA CYS A 74 7.83 -6.97 3.47
C CYS A 74 6.88 -8.13 3.82
N GLN A 75 5.71 -8.22 3.15
CA GLN A 75 4.82 -9.39 3.32
C GLN A 75 5.39 -10.67 2.70
N PHE A 76 6.33 -10.54 1.78
CA PHE A 76 6.88 -11.68 1.04
C PHE A 76 8.17 -12.19 1.68
N VAL A 77 8.28 -13.52 1.82
CA VAL A 77 9.51 -14.15 2.31
C VAL A 77 10.63 -14.03 1.28
N GLN A 78 10.28 -14.16 -0.02
CA GLN A 78 11.22 -14.07 -1.13
C GLN A 78 10.91 -12.82 -1.96
N PRO A 79 11.95 -12.17 -2.53
CA PRO A 79 11.70 -11.07 -3.45
C PRO A 79 10.85 -11.52 -4.64
N ILE A 80 9.95 -10.64 -5.10
CA ILE A 80 9.12 -10.92 -6.27
C ILE A 80 9.76 -10.28 -7.52
N ALA A 81 9.43 -10.84 -8.68
CA ALA A 81 9.82 -10.28 -9.96
C ALA A 81 8.75 -9.29 -10.41
N TYR A 82 9.05 -7.99 -10.33
CA TYR A 82 8.09 -6.95 -10.66
C TYR A 82 7.85 -6.85 -12.16
N LEU A 83 6.58 -6.86 -12.57
CA LEU A 83 6.17 -6.68 -13.97
C LEU A 83 5.87 -5.22 -14.29
N ASP A 84 5.60 -4.39 -13.28
CA ASP A 84 5.31 -2.96 -13.40
C ASP A 84 4.17 -2.67 -14.40
N ILE A 85 3.10 -3.45 -14.33
CA ILE A 85 1.94 -3.28 -15.20
C ILE A 85 1.16 -2.06 -14.74
N LEU A 86 1.01 -1.08 -15.62
CA LEU A 86 0.21 0.11 -15.31
C LEU A 86 -1.25 -0.28 -15.11
N THR A 87 -1.84 0.19 -14.02
CA THR A 87 -3.23 -0.09 -13.71
C THR A 87 -3.93 1.19 -13.19
N ASN A 88 -5.09 1.03 -12.56
CA ASN A 88 -5.92 2.15 -12.14
C ASN A 88 -6.58 1.87 -10.79
N ARG A 89 -7.25 2.90 -10.24
CA ARG A 89 -7.88 2.81 -8.92
C ARG A 89 -9.00 1.79 -8.87
N ALA A 90 -9.80 1.64 -9.93
CA ALA A 90 -10.90 0.69 -9.96
C ALA A 90 -10.39 -0.76 -9.80
N ASP A 91 -9.27 -1.08 -10.45
CA ASP A 91 -8.64 -2.39 -10.35
C ASP A 91 -8.14 -2.64 -8.91
N ALA A 92 -7.41 -1.69 -8.35
CA ALA A 92 -6.89 -1.81 -6.98
C ALA A 92 -8.03 -1.88 -5.95
N ARG A 93 -9.13 -1.17 -6.18
CA ARG A 93 -10.28 -1.17 -5.26
C ARG A 93 -11.06 -2.49 -5.27
N SER A 94 -10.90 -3.32 -6.27
CA SER A 94 -11.54 -4.62 -6.32
C SER A 94 -11.12 -5.53 -5.16
N GLY A 95 -9.96 -5.29 -4.56
CA GLY A 95 -9.44 -6.05 -3.43
C GLY A 95 -9.48 -5.31 -2.09
N ALA A 96 -10.23 -4.19 -1.99
CA ALA A 96 -10.33 -3.41 -0.76
C ALA A 96 -11.77 -2.91 -0.58
N THR A 97 -12.30 -3.03 0.64
CA THR A 97 -13.62 -2.49 0.94
C THR A 97 -13.53 -0.99 1.29
N ASN A 98 -14.66 -0.28 1.19
CA ASN A 98 -14.73 1.11 1.62
C ASN A 98 -14.37 1.26 3.11
N ASP A 99 -14.85 0.34 3.95
CA ASP A 99 -14.55 0.38 5.38
C ASP A 99 -13.05 0.22 5.64
N GLN A 100 -12.39 -0.69 4.93
CA GLN A 100 -10.94 -0.86 5.05
C GLN A 100 -10.19 0.41 4.67
N LEU A 101 -10.60 1.08 3.59
CA LEU A 101 -9.98 2.33 3.15
C LEU A 101 -10.18 3.46 4.14
N VAL A 102 -11.40 3.60 4.68
CA VAL A 102 -11.71 4.64 5.68
C VAL A 102 -10.88 4.42 6.95
N GLU A 103 -10.86 3.19 7.46
CA GLU A 103 -10.09 2.84 8.66
C GLU A 103 -8.59 3.07 8.44
N PHE A 104 -8.08 2.68 7.28
CA PHE A 104 -6.66 2.83 6.98
C PHE A 104 -6.25 4.30 6.88
N ARG A 105 -7.06 5.12 6.20
CA ARG A 105 -6.79 6.54 6.07
C ARG A 105 -6.75 7.22 7.44
N ALA A 106 -7.72 6.92 8.29
CA ALA A 106 -7.78 7.49 9.64
C ALA A 106 -6.57 7.07 10.48
N ALA A 107 -6.22 5.79 10.46
CA ALA A 107 -5.08 5.27 11.21
C ALA A 107 -3.76 5.86 10.70
N PHE A 108 -3.59 5.95 9.37
CA PHE A 108 -2.38 6.54 8.79
C PHE A 108 -2.18 7.99 9.24
N GLN A 109 -3.26 8.77 9.27
CA GLN A 109 -3.20 10.19 9.65
C GLN A 109 -2.78 10.38 11.11
N GLU A 110 -2.99 9.40 11.98
CA GLU A 110 -2.53 9.46 13.36
C GLU A 110 -1.01 9.35 13.47
N TYR A 111 -0.37 8.63 12.55
CA TYR A 111 1.06 8.31 12.62
C TYR A 111 1.91 9.11 11.65
N TRP A 112 1.30 9.70 10.63
CA TRP A 112 2.02 10.49 9.62
C TRP A 112 1.58 11.94 9.72
N THR A 113 2.48 12.78 10.25
CA THR A 113 2.21 14.20 10.39
C THR A 113 2.43 14.96 9.09
N GLY A 114 3.16 14.35 8.16
CA GLY A 114 3.47 14.98 6.89
C GLY A 114 4.41 16.17 7.04
N PRO A 115 4.77 16.79 5.92
CA PRO A 115 5.45 18.08 5.99
C PRO A 115 4.42 19.14 6.38
N SER A 116 4.73 19.87 7.37
CA SER A 116 3.90 21.01 7.79
C SER A 116 4.24 22.23 6.97
#